data_b20e159c24ef7603278a284d8e29f929
#
_entry.id   b20e159c24ef7603278a284d8e29f929
#
_cell.length_a   1.000
_cell.length_b   1.000
_cell.length_c   1.000
_cell.angle_alpha   90.00
_cell.angle_beta   90.00
_cell.angle_gamma   90.00
#
_symmetry.space_group_name_H-M   'P 1'
#
loop_
_entity.id
_entity.type
_entity.pdbx_description
1 polymer ?
#
loop_
_entity_poly.entity_id
_entity_poly.type
_entity_poly.pdbx_seq_one_letter_code
_entity_poly.pdbx_strand_id
1 'polypeptide(L)'
;MEKIYIYSISDSVGETSESVIKAALCQFNYTNYEIKKYSFVSTLEELKIILEESKTHKSIFFYTLVETELVNYIKEFSRNYEIKNVDLLSEALNSIAGVLNMEPKREPGILRRLNMSYFDRIEAVEFAVKYDDGKDPRGFMLADIILLGISRTSKTPLSLY
;
A
#
# COMPACT_ATOMS: atom_id res chain seq x y z
N MET A 1 19.98 -23.43 2.78
CA MET A 1 19.83 -22.23 1.91
C MET A 1 19.77 -21.02 2.80
N GLU A 2 20.46 -19.95 2.42
CA GLU A 2 20.49 -18.69 3.17
C GLU A 2 19.15 -17.97 3.12
N LYS A 3 18.69 -17.36 4.24
CA LYS A 3 17.44 -16.61 4.26
C LYS A 3 17.57 -15.32 3.45
N ILE A 4 16.56 -15.02 2.63
CA ILE A 4 16.50 -13.81 1.82
C ILE A 4 15.50 -12.83 2.44
N TYR A 5 15.88 -11.56 2.54
CA TYR A 5 15.02 -10.49 3.02
C TYR A 5 14.57 -9.62 1.84
N ILE A 6 13.25 -9.47 1.69
CA ILE A 6 12.63 -8.70 0.63
C ILE A 6 12.01 -7.46 1.25
N TYR A 7 12.60 -6.31 0.97
CA TYR A 7 12.14 -5.03 1.48
C TYR A 7 11.11 -4.45 0.52
N SER A 8 9.87 -4.32 0.99
CA SER A 8 8.77 -3.65 0.28
C SER A 8 8.66 -2.23 0.82
N ILE A 9 9.10 -1.25 0.05
CA ILE A 9 9.19 0.16 0.48
C ILE A 9 8.22 1.00 -0.34
N SER A 10 7.34 1.76 0.31
CA SER A 10 6.33 2.56 -0.36
C SER A 10 6.06 3.89 0.36
N ASP A 11 5.76 4.92 -0.40
CA ASP A 11 5.24 6.21 0.08
C ASP A 11 3.73 6.19 0.38
N SER A 12 3.10 5.04 0.22
CA SER A 12 1.70 4.77 0.55
C SER A 12 1.58 3.45 1.32
N VAL A 13 0.46 2.73 1.20
CA VAL A 13 0.22 1.46 1.92
C VAL A 13 1.16 0.33 1.49
N GLY A 14 1.64 0.33 0.23
CA GLY A 14 2.56 -0.67 -0.30
C GLY A 14 1.90 -1.92 -0.88
N GLU A 15 0.61 -1.89 -1.15
CA GLU A 15 -0.14 -3.04 -1.71
C GLU A 15 0.37 -3.47 -3.08
N THR A 16 0.74 -2.50 -3.94
CA THR A 16 1.25 -2.78 -5.29
C THR A 16 2.57 -3.55 -5.22
N SER A 17 3.52 -3.09 -4.42
CA SER A 17 4.82 -3.75 -4.30
C SER A 17 4.67 -5.15 -3.68
N GLU A 18 3.82 -5.29 -2.67
CA GLU A 18 3.53 -6.58 -2.03
C GLU A 18 2.90 -7.58 -3.01
N SER A 19 1.96 -7.13 -3.84
CA SER A 19 1.31 -7.96 -4.85
C SER A 19 2.31 -8.45 -5.91
N VAL A 20 3.20 -7.57 -6.38
CA VAL A 20 4.25 -7.93 -7.35
C VAL A 20 5.25 -8.91 -6.73
N ILE A 21 5.69 -8.66 -5.49
CA ILE A 21 6.60 -9.57 -4.77
C ILE A 21 5.98 -10.97 -4.66
N LYS A 22 4.72 -11.08 -4.22
CA LYS A 22 4.03 -12.35 -4.09
C LYS A 22 3.88 -13.07 -5.43
N ALA A 23 3.47 -12.35 -6.47
CA ALA A 23 3.34 -12.91 -7.82
C ALA A 23 4.68 -13.42 -8.36
N ALA A 24 5.77 -12.67 -8.14
CA ALA A 24 7.10 -13.11 -8.54
C ALA A 24 7.57 -14.34 -7.75
N LEU A 25 7.40 -14.35 -6.42
CA LEU A 25 7.81 -15.48 -5.57
C LEU A 25 7.12 -16.79 -5.91
N CYS A 26 5.84 -16.75 -6.34
CA CYS A 26 5.09 -17.92 -6.78
C CYS A 26 5.74 -18.65 -7.99
N GLN A 27 6.66 -17.99 -8.71
CA GLN A 27 7.37 -18.61 -9.84
C GLN A 27 8.61 -19.39 -9.40
N PHE A 28 8.94 -19.41 -8.10
CA PHE A 28 10.12 -20.08 -7.56
C PHE A 28 9.73 -21.10 -6.47
N ASN A 29 10.34 -22.25 -6.47
CA ASN A 29 10.25 -23.24 -5.38
C ASN A 29 11.18 -22.85 -4.22
N TYR A 30 10.96 -21.67 -3.62
CA TYR A 30 11.79 -21.14 -2.56
C TYR A 30 10.94 -20.57 -1.43
N THR A 31 11.15 -21.07 -0.20
CA THR A 31 10.32 -20.73 0.97
C THR A 31 11.08 -20.03 2.09
N ASN A 32 12.43 -19.96 2.01
CA ASN A 32 13.24 -19.37 3.08
C ASN A 32 13.45 -17.87 2.87
N TYR A 33 12.35 -17.11 2.84
CA TYR A 33 12.37 -15.65 2.72
C TYR A 33 11.53 -14.97 3.80
N GLU A 34 11.77 -13.68 3.98
CA GLU A 34 10.96 -12.80 4.81
C GLU A 34 10.67 -11.50 4.04
N ILE A 35 9.41 -11.09 4.02
CA ILE A 35 9.01 -9.80 3.45
C ILE A 35 8.92 -8.79 4.58
N LYS A 36 9.76 -7.75 4.53
CA LYS A 36 9.72 -6.60 5.43
C LYS A 36 9.02 -5.45 4.74
N LYS A 37 7.88 -5.02 5.30
CA LYS A 37 7.02 -3.99 4.72
C LYS A 37 7.24 -2.65 5.42
N TYR A 38 7.56 -1.63 4.65
CA TYR A 38 7.72 -0.25 5.07
C TYR A 38 6.77 0.64 4.26
N SER A 39 5.69 1.05 4.91
CA SER A 39 4.63 1.89 4.32
C SER A 39 4.81 3.33 4.77
N PHE A 40 4.33 4.28 3.95
CA PHE A 40 4.34 5.72 4.24
C PHE A 40 5.74 6.33 4.43
N VAL A 41 6.73 5.76 3.78
CA VAL A 41 8.10 6.30 3.79
C VAL A 41 8.12 7.60 3.00
N SER A 42 8.31 8.71 3.71
CA SER A 42 8.18 10.07 3.17
C SER A 42 9.43 10.93 3.33
N THR A 43 10.41 10.46 4.11
CA THR A 43 11.63 11.22 4.37
C THR A 43 12.89 10.41 4.04
N LEU A 44 13.95 11.14 3.72
CA LEU A 44 15.25 10.53 3.45
C LEU A 44 15.84 9.88 4.71
N GLU A 45 15.55 10.42 5.89
CA GLU A 45 16.00 9.90 7.17
C GLU A 45 15.39 8.52 7.46
N GLU A 46 14.07 8.39 7.27
CA GLU A 46 13.38 7.09 7.40
C GLU A 46 13.94 6.07 6.42
N LEU A 47 14.12 6.48 5.17
CA LEU A 47 14.66 5.61 4.13
C LEU A 47 16.07 5.13 4.47
N LYS A 48 16.96 6.02 4.96
CA LYS A 48 18.31 5.65 5.40
C LYS A 48 18.31 4.56 6.46
N ILE A 49 17.46 4.69 7.47
CA ILE A 49 17.36 3.69 8.55
C ILE A 49 16.98 2.31 7.99
N ILE A 50 15.99 2.28 7.09
CA ILE A 50 15.53 1.04 6.45
C ILE A 50 16.64 0.38 5.62
N LEU A 51 17.35 1.18 4.83
CA LEU A 51 18.41 0.67 3.96
C LEU A 51 19.65 0.24 4.75
N GLU A 52 20.02 0.93 5.83
CA GLU A 52 21.13 0.52 6.70
C GLU A 52 20.90 -0.87 7.31
N GLU A 53 19.68 -1.17 7.74
CA GLU A 53 19.31 -2.49 8.25
C GLU A 53 19.59 -3.61 7.24
N SER A 54 19.41 -3.34 5.95
CA SER A 54 19.57 -4.34 4.90
C SER A 54 20.99 -4.83 4.67
N LYS A 55 22.00 -4.08 5.11
CA LYS A 55 23.43 -4.40 4.90
C LYS A 55 23.87 -5.70 5.58
N THR A 56 23.17 -6.11 6.63
CA THR A 56 23.50 -7.30 7.42
C THR A 56 22.89 -8.58 6.86
N HIS A 57 22.14 -8.48 5.77
CA HIS A 57 21.34 -9.58 5.23
C HIS A 57 21.48 -9.68 3.71
N LYS A 58 21.22 -10.86 3.18
CA LYS A 58 20.99 -11.03 1.74
C LYS A 58 19.65 -10.44 1.38
N SER A 59 19.66 -9.27 0.75
CA SER A 59 18.49 -8.42 0.60
C SER A 59 18.19 -8.09 -0.86
N ILE A 60 16.92 -7.79 -1.12
CA ILE A 60 16.44 -7.18 -2.37
C ILE A 60 15.39 -6.13 -2.03
N PHE A 61 15.41 -5.00 -2.73
CA PHE A 61 14.43 -3.92 -2.58
C PHE A 61 13.40 -3.94 -3.72
N PHE A 62 12.13 -3.85 -3.34
CA PHE A 62 11.01 -3.52 -4.23
C PHE A 62 10.41 -2.23 -3.72
N TYR A 63 10.27 -1.23 -4.58
CA TYR A 63 9.72 0.04 -4.11
C TYR A 63 8.76 0.69 -5.08
N THR A 64 7.80 1.43 -4.49
CA THR A 64 6.81 2.25 -5.16
C THR A 64 6.91 3.66 -4.58
N LEU A 65 7.99 4.36 -4.88
CA LEU A 65 8.23 5.74 -4.48
C LEU A 65 8.11 6.65 -5.68
N VAL A 66 7.46 7.79 -5.52
CA VAL A 66 7.30 8.78 -6.61
C VAL A 66 8.30 9.92 -6.50
N GLU A 67 8.84 10.18 -5.31
CA GLU A 67 9.79 11.26 -5.06
C GLU A 67 11.17 10.92 -5.62
N THR A 68 11.68 11.80 -6.50
CA THR A 68 12.93 11.56 -7.24
C THR A 68 14.15 11.43 -6.31
N GLU A 69 14.18 12.20 -5.22
CA GLU A 69 15.28 12.15 -4.25
C GLU A 69 15.38 10.78 -3.59
N LEU A 70 14.25 10.23 -3.10
CA LEU A 70 14.21 8.93 -2.46
C LEU A 70 14.56 7.80 -3.43
N VAL A 71 14.03 7.86 -4.66
CA VAL A 71 14.33 6.90 -5.72
C VAL A 71 15.83 6.91 -6.06
N ASN A 72 16.43 8.07 -6.23
CA ASN A 72 17.86 8.19 -6.54
C ASN A 72 18.71 7.66 -5.39
N TYR A 73 18.33 7.93 -4.14
CA TYR A 73 19.06 7.44 -2.98
C TYR A 73 19.05 5.91 -2.88
N ILE A 74 17.90 5.25 -3.11
CA ILE A 74 17.84 3.76 -3.15
C ILE A 74 18.75 3.22 -4.26
N LYS A 75 18.72 3.81 -5.45
CA LYS A 75 19.53 3.37 -6.60
C LYS A 75 21.02 3.51 -6.31
N GLU A 76 21.45 4.61 -5.71
CA GLU A 76 22.85 4.84 -5.32
C GLU A 76 23.26 3.86 -4.21
N PHE A 77 22.46 3.74 -3.16
CA PHE A 77 22.71 2.79 -2.07
C PHE A 77 22.83 1.35 -2.59
N SER A 78 21.88 0.93 -3.42
CA SER A 78 21.88 -0.40 -4.02
C SER A 78 23.13 -0.68 -4.85
N ARG A 79 23.63 0.31 -5.58
CA ARG A 79 24.87 0.20 -6.34
C ARG A 79 26.10 0.08 -5.42
N ASN A 80 26.17 0.89 -4.37
CA ASN A 80 27.30 0.92 -3.45
C ASN A 80 27.45 -0.37 -2.61
N TYR A 81 26.32 -1.03 -2.31
CA TYR A 81 26.29 -2.25 -1.49
C TYR A 81 25.95 -3.52 -2.30
N GLU A 82 25.91 -3.42 -3.63
CA GLU A 82 25.60 -4.54 -4.54
C GLU A 82 24.26 -5.23 -4.24
N ILE A 83 23.28 -4.49 -3.69
CA ILE A 83 21.95 -4.98 -3.39
C ILE A 83 21.06 -4.81 -4.62
N LYS A 84 20.34 -5.87 -5.00
CA LYS A 84 19.37 -5.80 -6.10
C LYS A 84 18.17 -4.93 -5.71
N ASN A 85 17.70 -4.15 -6.67
CA ASN A 85 16.51 -3.32 -6.47
C ASN A 85 15.60 -3.33 -7.70
N VAL A 86 14.30 -3.15 -7.46
CA VAL A 86 13.25 -3.10 -8.48
C VAL A 86 12.40 -1.87 -8.23
N ASP A 87 12.53 -0.90 -9.15
CA ASP A 87 11.71 0.30 -9.18
C ASP A 87 10.41 -0.03 -9.95
N LEU A 88 9.30 -0.09 -9.23
CA LEU A 88 8.03 -0.52 -9.80
C LEU A 88 7.23 0.60 -10.48
N LEU A 89 7.60 1.87 -10.26
CA LEU A 89 6.82 3.01 -10.75
C LEU A 89 7.54 3.87 -11.77
N SER A 90 8.85 4.05 -11.67
CA SER A 90 9.53 5.04 -12.52
C SER A 90 9.37 4.77 -14.01
N GLU A 91 9.49 3.52 -14.45
CA GLU A 91 9.32 3.16 -15.87
C GLU A 91 7.89 3.39 -16.35
N ALA A 92 6.90 3.01 -15.53
CA ALA A 92 5.49 3.25 -15.83
C ALA A 92 5.18 4.76 -15.93
N LEU A 93 5.67 5.55 -14.98
CA LEU A 93 5.50 7.01 -14.99
C LEU A 93 6.13 7.65 -16.23
N ASN A 94 7.37 7.27 -16.57
CA ASN A 94 8.07 7.81 -17.72
C ASN A 94 7.38 7.42 -19.04
N SER A 95 6.92 6.18 -19.16
CA SER A 95 6.21 5.71 -20.35
C SER A 95 4.89 6.46 -20.55
N ILE A 96 4.11 6.64 -19.49
CA ILE A 96 2.86 7.41 -19.53
C ILE A 96 3.13 8.88 -19.85
N ALA A 97 4.13 9.49 -19.21
CA ALA A 97 4.53 10.87 -19.46
C ALA A 97 4.89 11.10 -20.92
N GLY A 98 5.63 10.17 -21.53
CA GLY A 98 6.00 10.22 -22.94
C GLY A 98 4.80 10.15 -23.89
N VAL A 99 3.78 9.33 -23.58
CA VAL A 99 2.56 9.23 -24.40
C VAL A 99 1.67 10.46 -24.24
N LEU A 100 1.51 10.94 -22.99
CA LEU A 100 0.65 12.09 -22.71
C LEU A 100 1.32 13.43 -22.98
N ASN A 101 2.65 13.44 -23.17
CA ASN A 101 3.47 14.66 -23.26
C ASN A 101 3.23 15.61 -22.06
N MET A 102 3.17 15.01 -20.86
CA MET A 102 2.89 15.70 -19.59
C MET A 102 3.84 15.21 -18.53
N GLU A 103 4.22 16.10 -17.60
CA GLU A 103 5.02 15.73 -16.44
C GLU A 103 4.16 15.07 -15.35
N PRO A 104 4.64 14.00 -14.69
CA PRO A 104 3.93 13.37 -13.59
C PRO A 104 3.95 14.29 -12.35
N LYS A 105 2.86 14.30 -11.60
CA LYS A 105 2.71 15.12 -10.38
C LYS A 105 3.68 14.73 -9.25
N ARG A 106 4.12 13.48 -9.22
CA ARG A 106 5.00 12.90 -8.19
C ARG A 106 4.51 13.15 -6.76
N GLU A 107 3.20 13.06 -6.55
CA GLU A 107 2.57 13.22 -5.24
C GLU A 107 2.43 11.86 -4.54
N PRO A 108 3.05 11.66 -3.36
CA PRO A 108 2.91 10.43 -2.59
C PRO A 108 1.45 10.12 -2.25
N GLY A 109 1.05 8.86 -2.40
CA GLY A 109 -0.27 8.38 -2.00
C GLY A 109 -1.47 8.97 -2.76
N ILE A 110 -1.28 9.60 -3.93
CA ILE A 110 -2.36 10.25 -4.69
C ILE A 110 -3.49 9.28 -5.04
N LEU A 111 -3.18 8.03 -5.38
CA LEU A 111 -4.17 7.00 -5.69
C LEU A 111 -5.11 6.75 -4.51
N ARG A 112 -4.58 6.73 -3.29
CA ARG A 112 -5.38 6.55 -2.07
C ARG A 112 -6.27 7.75 -1.81
N ARG A 113 -5.76 8.97 -1.99
CA ARG A 113 -6.58 10.19 -1.85
C ARG A 113 -7.77 10.22 -2.82
N LEU A 114 -7.56 9.75 -4.05
CA LEU A 114 -8.63 9.62 -5.04
C LEU A 114 -9.65 8.54 -4.66
N ASN A 115 -9.23 7.51 -3.93
CA ASN A 115 -10.07 6.40 -3.51
C ASN A 115 -10.59 6.53 -2.06
N MET A 116 -10.19 7.54 -1.29
CA MET A 116 -10.64 7.70 0.09
C MET A 116 -12.16 7.68 0.21
N SER A 117 -12.88 8.41 -0.65
CA SER A 117 -14.35 8.39 -0.66
C SER A 117 -14.93 7.00 -1.00
N TYR A 118 -14.23 6.18 -1.75
CA TYR A 118 -14.63 4.80 -2.05
C TYR A 118 -14.38 3.88 -0.87
N PHE A 119 -13.22 3.96 -0.23
CA PHE A 119 -12.91 3.15 0.96
C PHE A 119 -13.76 3.54 2.15
N ASP A 120 -14.01 4.84 2.38
CA ASP A 120 -14.93 5.32 3.41
C ASP A 120 -16.35 4.76 3.20
N ARG A 121 -16.80 4.70 1.93
CA ARG A 121 -18.09 4.07 1.58
C ARG A 121 -18.11 2.57 1.83
N ILE A 122 -17.05 1.85 1.48
CA ILE A 122 -16.96 0.41 1.76
C ILE A 122 -16.96 0.15 3.27
N GLU A 123 -16.19 0.90 4.04
CA GLU A 123 -16.16 0.80 5.50
C GLU A 123 -17.55 1.08 6.12
N ALA A 124 -18.24 2.11 5.63
CA ALA A 124 -19.60 2.43 6.05
C ALA A 124 -20.58 1.29 5.72
N VAL A 125 -20.48 0.71 4.52
CA VAL A 125 -21.31 -0.45 4.12
C VAL A 125 -21.01 -1.67 4.98
N GLU A 126 -19.75 -1.99 5.23
CA GLU A 126 -19.34 -3.09 6.09
C GLU A 126 -19.84 -2.89 7.52
N PHE A 127 -19.74 -1.67 8.05
CA PHE A 127 -20.30 -1.30 9.35
C PHE A 127 -21.82 -1.53 9.38
N ALA A 128 -22.54 -1.01 8.40
CA ALA A 128 -23.98 -1.14 8.31
C ALA A 128 -24.42 -2.61 8.27
N VAL A 129 -23.78 -3.45 7.43
CA VAL A 129 -24.08 -4.89 7.34
C VAL A 129 -23.78 -5.64 8.64
N LYS A 130 -22.66 -5.31 9.29
CA LYS A 130 -22.21 -5.95 10.51
C LYS A 130 -23.18 -5.74 11.67
N TYR A 131 -23.75 -4.53 11.78
CA TYR A 131 -24.60 -4.12 12.90
C TYR A 131 -26.10 -4.04 12.51
N ASP A 132 -26.48 -4.51 11.31
CA ASP A 132 -27.86 -4.54 10.85
C ASP A 132 -28.79 -5.34 11.79
N ASP A 133 -30.03 -4.92 11.88
CA ASP A 133 -31.07 -5.53 12.71
C ASP A 133 -30.71 -5.66 14.21
N GLY A 134 -29.76 -4.85 14.70
CA GLY A 134 -29.34 -4.87 16.11
C GLY A 134 -28.63 -6.15 16.56
N LYS A 135 -28.02 -6.88 15.64
CA LYS A 135 -27.28 -8.13 15.92
C LYS A 135 -26.21 -7.96 16.98
N ASP A 136 -25.59 -6.78 17.02
CA ASP A 136 -24.60 -6.42 18.02
C ASP A 136 -24.88 -5.01 18.56
N PRO A 137 -25.38 -4.87 19.79
CA PRO A 137 -25.75 -3.57 20.37
C PRO A 137 -24.58 -2.58 20.49
N ARG A 138 -23.34 -3.07 20.46
CA ARG A 138 -22.14 -2.19 20.51
C ARG A 138 -22.09 -1.23 19.32
N GLY A 139 -22.68 -1.62 18.19
CA GLY A 139 -22.79 -0.77 17.02
C GLY A 139 -23.54 0.54 17.26
N PHE A 140 -24.50 0.55 18.18
CA PHE A 140 -25.24 1.79 18.51
C PHE A 140 -24.37 2.89 19.13
N MET A 141 -23.32 2.51 19.83
CA MET A 141 -22.39 3.47 20.45
C MET A 141 -21.31 3.96 19.47
N LEU A 142 -21.16 3.29 18.33
CA LEU A 142 -20.14 3.58 17.32
C LEU A 142 -20.73 4.25 16.09
N ALA A 143 -22.05 4.20 15.91
CA ALA A 143 -22.75 4.74 14.75
C ALA A 143 -22.92 6.26 14.86
N ASP A 144 -22.67 6.96 13.75
CA ASP A 144 -23.02 8.39 13.61
C ASP A 144 -24.52 8.60 13.43
N ILE A 145 -25.20 7.64 12.79
CA ILE A 145 -26.66 7.68 12.54
C ILE A 145 -27.27 6.32 12.84
N ILE A 146 -28.41 6.31 13.52
CA ILE A 146 -29.17 5.09 13.82
C ILE A 146 -30.56 5.21 13.16
N LEU A 147 -30.89 4.25 12.30
CA LEU A 147 -32.19 4.16 11.66
C LEU A 147 -33.15 3.27 12.47
N LEU A 148 -34.20 3.86 13.01
CA LEU A 148 -35.23 3.16 13.76
C LEU A 148 -36.54 3.08 12.95
N GLY A 149 -37.24 1.96 13.02
CA GLY A 149 -38.51 1.77 12.35
C GLY A 149 -38.97 0.32 12.39
N ILE A 150 -40.27 0.12 12.04
CA ILE A 150 -40.84 -1.22 11.93
C ILE A 150 -40.22 -2.03 10.79
N SER A 151 -40.40 -3.35 10.80
CA SER A 151 -39.90 -4.23 9.75
C SER A 151 -40.44 -3.84 8.36
N ARG A 152 -39.63 -4.07 7.33
CA ARG A 152 -39.97 -3.82 5.90
C ARG A 152 -40.22 -2.35 5.53
N THR A 153 -39.55 -1.41 6.22
CA THR A 153 -39.62 0.04 5.89
C THR A 153 -38.34 0.54 5.17
N SER A 154 -37.63 -0.34 4.49
CA SER A 154 -36.42 -0.02 3.71
C SER A 154 -35.26 0.57 4.53
N LYS A 155 -35.16 0.28 5.83
CA LYS A 155 -34.05 0.73 6.68
C LYS A 155 -32.70 0.21 6.17
N THR A 156 -32.58 -1.10 5.98
CA THR A 156 -31.34 -1.74 5.49
C THR A 156 -30.91 -1.20 4.13
N PRO A 157 -31.76 -1.11 3.09
CA PRO A 157 -31.36 -0.45 1.85
C PRO A 157 -30.89 0.99 2.05
N LEU A 158 -31.55 1.75 2.92
CA LEU A 158 -31.18 3.14 3.20
C LEU A 158 -29.84 3.26 3.96
N SER A 159 -29.54 2.33 4.87
CA SER A 159 -28.25 2.33 5.60
C SER A 159 -27.04 1.96 4.73
N LEU A 160 -27.27 1.35 3.56
CA LEU A 160 -26.23 0.98 2.60
C LEU A 160 -26.03 2.03 1.49
N TYR A 161 -26.87 3.05 1.41
CA TYR A 161 -26.82 4.12 0.40
C TYR A 161 -25.92 5.25 0.82
#